data_d109a22c634504e3bf734e5179af7238
#
_entry.id   d109a22c634504e3bf734e5179af7238
#
_cell.length_a   1.000
_cell.length_b   1.000
_cell.length_c   1.000
_cell.angle_alpha   90.00
_cell.angle_beta   90.00
_cell.angle_gamma   90.00
#
_symmetry.space_group_name_H-M   'P 1'
#
loop_
_entity.id
_entity.type
_entity.pdbx_description
1 polymer ?
#
loop_
_entity_poly.entity_id
_entity_poly.type
_entity_poly.pdbx_seq_one_letter_code
_entity_poly.pdbx_strand_id
1 'polypeptide(L)'
;MAEVKTISTSIKCRVNTAQYEGTEASVYLMAELEDFDDPEEEQDKLFVLAEKAMLNNLRAIYKGRGKNTSAKMIAKQHGITFHG
;
A
#
# COMPACT_ATOMS: atom_id res chain seq x y z
N MET A 1 -28.38 -15.82 -2.73
CA MET A 1 -27.19 -15.38 -2.02
C MET A 1 -26.23 -14.67 -2.96
N ALA A 2 -25.77 -13.49 -2.54
CA ALA A 2 -24.80 -12.76 -3.34
C ALA A 2 -23.41 -13.40 -3.17
N GLU A 3 -22.79 -13.74 -4.28
CA GLU A 3 -21.40 -14.22 -4.27
C GLU A 3 -20.45 -13.03 -4.38
N VAL A 4 -19.39 -13.04 -3.61
CA VAL A 4 -18.35 -12.03 -3.74
C VAL A 4 -17.47 -12.44 -4.91
N LYS A 5 -17.51 -11.68 -6.00
CA LYS A 5 -16.73 -11.97 -7.21
C LYS A 5 -15.52 -11.06 -7.38
N THR A 6 -15.53 -9.91 -6.71
CA THR A 6 -14.48 -8.92 -6.84
C THR A 6 -14.12 -8.41 -5.46
N ILE A 7 -12.83 -8.26 -5.22
CA ILE A 7 -12.32 -7.64 -4.00
C ILE A 7 -11.45 -6.45 -4.39
N SER A 8 -11.35 -5.49 -3.47
CA SER A 8 -10.49 -4.33 -3.70
C SER A 8 -9.91 -3.85 -2.38
N THR A 9 -8.81 -3.13 -2.49
CA THR A 9 -8.21 -2.47 -1.33
C THR A 9 -7.57 -1.18 -1.80
N SER A 10 -7.51 -0.19 -0.91
CA SER A 10 -6.84 1.06 -1.19
C SER A 10 -6.09 1.54 0.04
N ILE A 11 -4.95 2.17 -0.21
CA ILE A 11 -4.13 2.78 0.84
C ILE A 11 -3.75 4.18 0.37
N LYS A 12 -3.86 5.14 1.28
CA LYS A 12 -3.40 6.51 1.05
C LYS A 12 -2.42 6.90 2.13
N CYS A 13 -1.31 7.50 1.72
CA CYS A 13 -0.32 8.04 2.66
C CYS A 13 0.07 9.43 2.21
N ARG A 14 0.23 10.32 3.16
CA ARG A 14 0.69 11.67 2.90
C ARG A 14 2.11 11.84 3.40
N VAL A 15 2.98 12.36 2.55
CA VAL A 15 4.38 12.61 2.90
C VAL A 15 4.59 14.11 2.97
N ASN A 16 4.89 14.61 4.16
CA ASN A 16 5.22 16.02 4.38
C ASN A 16 6.71 16.10 4.64
N THR A 17 7.49 16.39 3.59
CA THR A 17 8.94 16.46 3.70
C THR A 17 9.48 17.88 3.66
N ALA A 18 8.62 18.86 3.36
CA ALA A 18 8.98 20.27 3.33
C ALA A 18 7.84 21.09 3.89
N GLN A 19 8.12 22.32 4.27
CA GLN A 19 7.15 23.18 4.95
C GLN A 19 5.87 23.45 4.17
N TYR A 20 5.94 23.45 2.86
CA TYR A 20 4.82 23.85 2.02
C TYR A 20 4.34 22.76 1.07
N GLU A 21 4.96 21.60 1.09
CA GLU A 21 4.66 20.56 0.12
C GLU A 21 4.26 19.27 0.79
N GLY A 22 3.02 18.87 0.55
CA GLY A 22 2.58 17.53 0.88
C GLY A 22 2.43 16.75 -0.40
N THR A 23 3.01 15.56 -0.44
CA THR A 23 2.81 14.63 -1.54
C THR A 23 1.93 13.51 -1.04
N GLU A 24 0.85 13.23 -1.75
CA GLU A 24 -0.04 12.14 -1.42
C GLU A 24 0.25 10.98 -2.35
N ALA A 25 0.47 9.81 -1.78
CA ALA A 25 0.61 8.57 -2.53
C ALA A 25 -0.62 7.72 -2.28
N SER A 26 -1.18 7.14 -3.32
CA SER A 26 -2.31 6.25 -3.19
C SER A 26 -2.10 5.00 -4.02
N VAL A 27 -2.61 3.89 -3.50
CA VAL A 27 -2.59 2.59 -4.18
C VAL A 27 -4.00 2.05 -4.16
N TYR A 28 -4.50 1.64 -5.30
CA TYR A 28 -5.77 0.96 -5.41
C TYR A 28 -5.54 -0.34 -6.18
N LEU A 29 -5.95 -1.44 -5.58
CA LEU A 29 -5.84 -2.76 -6.20
C LEU A 29 -7.20 -3.43 -6.21
N MET A 30 -7.49 -4.11 -7.30
CA MET A 30 -8.72 -4.88 -7.46
C MET A 30 -8.38 -6.23 -8.04
N ALA A 31 -9.04 -7.27 -7.57
CA ALA A 31 -8.85 -8.62 -8.07
C ALA A 31 -10.19 -9.31 -8.25
N GLU A 32 -10.30 -10.14 -9.27
CA GLU A 32 -11.46 -10.98 -9.49
C GLU A 32 -11.22 -12.33 -8.81
N LEU A 33 -12.28 -12.87 -8.24
CA LEU A 33 -12.23 -14.15 -7.54
C LEU A 33 -12.79 -15.27 -8.42
N GLU A 34 -12.14 -16.41 -8.33
CA GLU A 34 -12.69 -17.65 -8.88
C GLU A 34 -13.67 -18.26 -7.89
N ASP A 35 -14.50 -19.20 -8.36
CA ASP A 35 -15.55 -19.79 -7.53
C ASP A 35 -15.01 -20.50 -6.29
N PHE A 36 -13.79 -21.01 -6.36
CA PHE A 36 -13.17 -21.75 -5.26
C PHE A 36 -12.31 -20.87 -4.34
N ASP A 37 -12.19 -19.58 -4.62
CA ASP A 37 -11.39 -18.69 -3.80
C ASP A 37 -12.13 -18.29 -2.53
N ASP A 38 -11.38 -18.22 -1.43
CA ASP A 38 -11.89 -17.68 -0.17
C ASP A 38 -11.73 -16.16 -0.17
N PRO A 39 -12.82 -15.39 -0.16
CA PRO A 39 -12.71 -13.92 -0.23
C PRO A 39 -11.86 -13.32 0.88
N GLU A 40 -11.95 -13.83 2.10
CA GLU A 40 -11.16 -13.29 3.22
C GLU A 40 -9.67 -13.51 3.00
N GLU A 41 -9.30 -14.71 2.58
CA GLU A 41 -7.89 -15.03 2.34
C GLU A 41 -7.34 -14.21 1.18
N GLU A 42 -8.09 -14.09 0.09
CA GLU A 42 -7.67 -13.31 -1.06
C GLU A 42 -7.61 -11.82 -0.74
N GLN A 43 -8.51 -11.32 0.12
CA GLN A 43 -8.48 -9.94 0.57
C GLN A 43 -7.19 -9.64 1.34
N ASP A 44 -6.78 -10.55 2.22
CA ASP A 44 -5.55 -10.39 2.98
C ASP A 44 -4.32 -10.35 2.05
N LYS A 45 -4.29 -11.23 1.06
CA LYS A 45 -3.20 -11.25 0.07
C LYS A 45 -3.16 -9.94 -0.72
N LEU A 46 -4.33 -9.45 -1.12
CA LEU A 46 -4.41 -8.21 -1.87
C LEU A 46 -3.93 -7.02 -1.04
N PHE A 47 -4.28 -6.99 0.24
CA PHE A 47 -3.83 -5.93 1.14
C PHE A 47 -2.31 -5.96 1.31
N VAL A 48 -1.70 -7.14 1.43
CA VAL A 48 -0.25 -7.25 1.52
C VAL A 48 0.42 -6.68 0.26
N LEU A 49 -0.14 -6.98 -0.92
CA LEU A 49 0.37 -6.42 -2.17
C LEU A 49 0.24 -4.90 -2.18
N ALA A 50 -0.88 -4.37 -1.68
CA ALA A 50 -1.08 -2.93 -1.61
C ALA A 50 -0.06 -2.27 -0.67
N GLU A 51 0.23 -2.90 0.46
CA GLU A 51 1.23 -2.37 1.39
C GLU A 51 2.61 -2.36 0.76
N LYS A 52 2.98 -3.42 0.04
CA LYS A 52 4.28 -3.47 -0.66
C LYS A 52 4.36 -2.39 -1.74
N ALA A 53 3.30 -2.22 -2.51
CA ALA A 53 3.26 -1.20 -3.56
C ALA A 53 3.35 0.21 -2.97
N MET A 54 2.63 0.46 -1.88
CA MET A 54 2.70 1.75 -1.20
C MET A 54 4.10 2.03 -0.69
N LEU A 55 4.73 1.03 -0.08
CA LEU A 55 6.08 1.20 0.44
C LEU A 55 7.07 1.54 -0.67
N ASN A 56 6.95 0.90 -1.83
CA ASN A 56 7.79 1.22 -2.99
C ASN A 56 7.57 2.66 -3.45
N ASN A 57 6.32 3.12 -3.47
CA ASN A 57 5.99 4.49 -3.83
C ASN A 57 6.58 5.50 -2.84
N LEU A 58 6.47 5.21 -1.56
CA LEU A 58 7.02 6.07 -0.52
C LEU A 58 8.55 6.14 -0.59
N ARG A 59 9.21 5.01 -0.85
CA ARG A 59 10.65 4.98 -1.02
C ARG A 59 11.10 5.86 -2.19
N ALA A 60 10.38 5.79 -3.30
CA ALA A 60 10.68 6.62 -4.46
C ALA A 60 10.55 8.10 -4.14
N ILE A 61 9.50 8.48 -3.41
CA ILE A 61 9.28 9.86 -2.99
C ILE A 61 10.40 10.34 -2.08
N TYR A 62 10.76 9.54 -1.07
CA TYR A 62 11.83 9.90 -0.14
C TYR A 62 13.16 10.04 -0.86
N LYS A 63 13.48 9.11 -1.75
CA LYS A 63 14.72 9.15 -2.53
C LYS A 63 14.76 10.36 -3.44
N GLY A 64 13.64 10.69 -4.08
CA GLY A 64 13.55 11.86 -4.95
C GLY A 64 13.76 13.17 -4.22
N ARG A 65 13.58 13.19 -2.90
CA ARG A 65 13.82 14.35 -2.06
C ARG A 65 15.15 14.29 -1.33
N GLY A 66 16.04 13.41 -1.76
CA GLY A 66 17.38 13.28 -1.22
C GLY A 66 17.47 12.62 0.15
N LYS A 67 16.43 11.91 0.56
CA LYS A 67 16.42 11.24 1.86
C LYS A 67 16.74 9.76 1.72
N ASN A 68 17.71 9.30 2.48
CA ASN A 68 18.18 7.91 2.47
C ASN A 68 17.52 7.12 3.62
N THR A 69 16.21 7.08 3.63
CA THR A 69 15.48 6.39 4.68
C THR A 69 15.22 4.94 4.26
N SER A 70 15.49 3.99 5.16
CA SER A 70 15.26 2.58 4.86
C SER A 70 13.77 2.28 4.73
N ALA A 71 13.45 1.24 3.98
CA ALA A 71 12.07 0.81 3.78
C ALA A 71 11.38 0.50 5.12
N LYS A 72 12.10 -0.14 6.02
CA LYS A 72 11.57 -0.50 7.34
C LYS A 72 11.19 0.74 8.15
N MET A 73 12.03 1.78 8.11
CA MET A 73 11.74 3.03 8.81
C MET A 73 10.56 3.76 8.20
N ILE A 74 10.47 3.79 6.89
CA ILE A 74 9.35 4.41 6.19
C ILE A 74 8.05 3.71 6.57
N ALA A 75 8.04 2.39 6.57
CA ALA A 75 6.87 1.62 6.95
C ALA A 75 6.43 1.95 8.37
N LYS A 76 7.38 2.04 9.29
CA LYS A 76 7.10 2.37 10.68
C LYS A 76 6.50 3.77 10.83
N GLN A 77 7.03 4.75 10.09
CA GLN A 77 6.56 6.13 10.16
C GLN A 77 5.13 6.28 9.65
N HIS A 78 4.74 5.46 8.69
CA HIS A 78 3.41 5.56 8.08
C HIS A 78 2.43 4.49 8.57
N GLY A 79 2.85 3.69 9.56
CA GLY A 79 1.97 2.66 10.10
C GLY A 79 1.68 1.52 9.15
N ILE A 80 2.58 1.28 8.20
CA ILE A 80 2.46 0.19 7.23
C ILE A 80 3.27 -1.00 7.72
N THR A 81 2.73 -2.21 7.53
CA THR A 81 3.46 -3.42 7.86
C THR A 81 4.57 -3.67 6.84
N PHE A 82 5.77 -3.92 7.33
CA PHE A 82 6.90 -4.25 6.46
C PHE A 82 6.92 -5.75 6.20
N HIS A 83 6.80 -6.12 4.94
CA HIS A 83 6.71 -7.54 4.53
C HIS A 83 8.02 -8.10 3.97
N GLY A 84 9.12 -7.56 4.39
CA GLY A 84 10.41 -8.04 3.96
C GLY A 84 10.93 -7.36 2.74
#